data_96507ac29f65bc8ba26441b9c9a4df2e
#
_entry.id   96507ac29f65bc8ba26441b9c9a4df2e
#
_cell.length_a   1.000
_cell.length_b   1.000
_cell.length_c   1.000
_cell.angle_alpha   90.00
_cell.angle_beta   90.00
_cell.angle_gamma   90.00
#
_symmetry.space_group_name_H-M   'P 1'
#
loop_
_entity.id
_entity.type
_entity.pdbx_description
1 polymer ?
#
loop_
_entity_poly.entity_id
_entity_poly.type
_entity_poly.pdbx_seq_one_letter_code
_entity_poly.pdbx_strand_id
1 'polypeptide(L)'
;MDIPDNPMKKLVASGASFIARTHSTQVKHMTEMFRRAIQHPGFSVIEVLSECPVFYKGAFDDGNPRKGGEFEIIDEKTSDGTPEDNEKHDVTSETAAFALADIQYPGKFGVFYQKERPSKNDLEGNLIKTSREKSNNADARKLIEERFKGMR
;
A
#
# COMPACT_ATOMS: atom_id res chain seq x y z
N MET A 1 30.94 1.90 -1.00
CA MET A 1 29.91 0.95 -0.46
C MET A 1 28.60 1.69 -0.54
N ASP A 2 27.68 1.25 -1.35
CA ASP A 2 26.38 1.90 -1.50
C ASP A 2 25.53 1.65 -0.26
N ILE A 3 24.84 2.70 0.20
CA ILE A 3 23.91 2.58 1.33
C ILE A 3 22.67 1.84 0.83
N PRO A 4 22.24 0.76 1.51
CA PRO A 4 21.03 0.05 1.11
C PRO A 4 19.84 0.99 1.09
N ASP A 5 19.05 0.88 0.04
CA ASP A 5 17.83 1.62 -0.12
C ASP A 5 16.73 1.10 0.82
N ASN A 6 15.88 1.99 1.35
CA ASN A 6 14.76 1.60 2.19
C ASN A 6 13.46 1.69 1.40
N PRO A 7 12.95 0.57 0.86
CA PRO A 7 11.75 0.58 0.02
C PRO A 7 10.51 1.04 0.79
N MET A 8 10.39 0.72 2.08
CA MET A 8 9.23 1.10 2.88
C MET A 8 9.10 2.63 3.03
N LYS A 9 10.21 3.33 3.30
CA LYS A 9 10.24 4.80 3.35
C LYS A 9 9.83 5.42 2.01
N LYS A 10 10.34 4.85 0.91
CA LYS A 10 9.98 5.32 -0.43
C LYS A 10 8.50 5.15 -0.73
N LEU A 11 7.93 4.02 -0.35
CA LEU A 11 6.52 3.74 -0.57
C LEU A 11 5.60 4.70 0.18
N VAL A 12 5.93 5.03 1.45
CA VAL A 12 5.20 6.06 2.20
C VAL A 12 5.32 7.41 1.52
N ALA A 13 6.55 7.83 1.16
CA ALA A 13 6.81 9.12 0.51
C ALA A 13 6.15 9.24 -0.88
N SER A 14 6.00 8.14 -1.62
CA SER A 14 5.33 8.13 -2.93
C SER A 14 3.80 8.09 -2.85
N GLY A 15 3.23 8.02 -1.65
CA GLY A 15 1.79 8.10 -1.43
C GLY A 15 1.03 6.83 -1.72
N ALA A 16 1.66 5.65 -1.60
CA ALA A 16 0.93 4.39 -1.59
C ALA A 16 -0.08 4.38 -0.43
N SER A 17 -1.30 3.91 -0.68
CA SER A 17 -2.40 4.01 0.28
C SER A 17 -2.56 2.78 1.16
N PHE A 18 -1.93 1.66 0.80
CA PHE A 18 -1.75 0.47 1.63
C PHE A 18 -0.31 -0.03 1.49
N ILE A 19 0.39 -0.15 2.60
CA ILE A 19 1.78 -0.59 2.63
C ILE A 19 1.94 -1.63 3.72
N ALA A 20 2.41 -2.83 3.37
CA ALA A 20 2.64 -3.91 4.32
C ALA A 20 3.97 -4.62 4.04
N ARG A 21 4.52 -5.26 5.07
CA ARG A 21 5.69 -6.14 4.97
C ARG A 21 5.36 -7.52 5.51
N THR A 22 5.83 -8.53 4.82
CA THR A 22 5.73 -9.92 5.25
C THR A 22 6.97 -10.73 4.88
N HIS A 23 7.04 -11.97 5.34
CA HIS A 23 8.11 -12.90 5.00
C HIS A 23 7.53 -14.11 4.27
N SER A 24 8.21 -14.60 3.23
CA SER A 24 7.74 -15.72 2.39
C SER A 24 7.53 -17.03 3.14
N THR A 25 8.24 -17.25 4.25
CA THR A 25 8.08 -18.42 5.11
C THR A 25 6.86 -18.36 6.04
N GLN A 26 6.26 -17.18 6.22
CA GLN A 26 5.10 -16.92 7.06
C GLN A 26 3.79 -16.91 6.25
N VAL A 27 3.45 -18.07 5.69
CA VAL A 27 2.35 -18.21 4.70
C VAL A 27 1.02 -17.65 5.21
N LYS A 28 0.65 -17.92 6.47
CA LYS A 28 -0.62 -17.41 7.05
C LYS A 28 -0.64 -15.89 7.10
N HIS A 29 0.43 -15.28 7.62
CA HIS A 29 0.57 -13.84 7.70
C HIS A 29 0.59 -13.21 6.29
N MET A 30 1.35 -13.79 5.38
CA MET A 30 1.43 -13.36 3.99
C MET A 30 0.05 -13.38 3.31
N THR A 31 -0.71 -14.46 3.49
CA THR A 31 -2.08 -14.59 2.96
C THR A 31 -2.99 -13.47 3.48
N GLU A 32 -2.90 -13.14 4.77
CA GLU A 32 -3.69 -12.08 5.37
C GLU A 32 -3.30 -10.70 4.81
N MET A 33 -2.01 -10.41 4.63
CA MET A 33 -1.54 -9.16 4.02
C MET A 33 -2.07 -9.02 2.59
N PHE A 34 -1.99 -10.08 1.79
CA PHE A 34 -2.54 -10.08 0.42
C PHE A 34 -4.05 -9.89 0.41
N ARG A 35 -4.79 -10.56 1.30
CA ARG A 35 -6.23 -10.39 1.42
C ARG A 35 -6.61 -8.94 1.71
N ARG A 36 -5.94 -8.31 2.68
CA ARG A 36 -6.16 -6.89 3.04
C ARG A 36 -5.82 -5.97 1.88
N ALA A 37 -4.70 -6.21 1.20
CA ALA A 37 -4.26 -5.41 0.07
C ALA A 37 -5.24 -5.45 -1.12
N ILE A 38 -5.82 -6.63 -1.41
CA ILE A 38 -6.80 -6.80 -2.49
C ILE A 38 -8.13 -6.10 -2.16
N GLN A 39 -8.52 -6.11 -0.89
CA GLN A 39 -9.75 -5.48 -0.42
C GLN A 39 -9.62 -3.95 -0.26
N HIS A 40 -8.40 -3.44 -0.21
CA HIS A 40 -8.16 -2.02 0.01
C HIS A 40 -8.49 -1.18 -1.24
N PRO A 41 -9.35 -0.16 -1.11
CA PRO A 41 -9.57 0.79 -2.20
C PRO A 41 -8.36 1.72 -2.32
N GLY A 42 -7.65 1.67 -3.47
CA GLY A 42 -6.48 2.49 -3.72
C GLY A 42 -5.28 1.70 -4.25
N PHE A 43 -4.09 2.24 -4.05
CA PHE A 43 -2.84 1.62 -4.48
C PHE A 43 -2.18 0.86 -3.33
N SER A 44 -2.11 -0.46 -3.45
CA SER A 44 -1.57 -1.35 -2.43
C SER A 44 -0.20 -1.90 -2.83
N VAL A 45 0.73 -1.90 -1.88
CA VAL A 45 2.07 -2.51 -2.05
C VAL A 45 2.37 -3.41 -0.86
N ILE A 46 2.89 -4.59 -1.14
CA ILE A 46 3.38 -5.52 -0.14
C ILE A 46 4.84 -5.85 -0.42
N GLU A 47 5.72 -5.59 0.54
CA GLU A 47 7.08 -6.08 0.53
C GLU A 47 7.11 -7.49 1.09
N VAL A 48 7.50 -8.46 0.26
CA VAL A 48 7.65 -9.85 0.67
C VAL A 48 9.15 -10.18 0.72
N LEU A 49 9.69 -10.32 1.93
CA LEU A 49 11.08 -10.72 2.11
C LEU A 49 11.22 -12.21 1.79
N SER A 50 12.06 -12.51 0.80
CA SER A 50 12.29 -13.87 0.31
C SER A 50 13.76 -14.10 0.02
N GLU A 51 14.28 -15.21 0.51
CA GLU A 51 15.64 -15.65 0.23
C GLU A 51 15.81 -15.97 -1.27
N CYS A 52 16.96 -15.58 -1.82
CA CYS A 52 17.40 -16.06 -3.12
C CYS A 52 18.44 -17.16 -2.92
N PRO A 53 18.12 -18.45 -3.15
CA PRO A 53 19.02 -19.55 -2.84
C PRO A 53 20.28 -19.57 -3.73
N VAL A 54 20.27 -18.84 -4.86
CA VAL A 54 21.38 -18.77 -5.80
C VAL A 54 22.33 -17.63 -5.50
N PHE A 55 21.79 -16.40 -5.33
CA PHE A 55 22.62 -15.20 -5.23
C PHE A 55 22.88 -14.76 -3.79
N TYR A 56 21.94 -14.96 -2.89
CA TYR A 56 22.09 -14.55 -1.50
C TYR A 56 21.32 -15.47 -0.56
N LYS A 57 21.94 -16.63 -0.31
CA LYS A 57 21.41 -17.62 0.63
C LYS A 57 21.45 -17.07 2.05
N GLY A 58 20.34 -17.19 2.77
CA GLY A 58 20.22 -16.70 4.14
C GLY A 58 19.99 -15.19 4.28
N ALA A 59 19.70 -14.48 3.18
CA ALA A 59 19.55 -13.02 3.15
C ALA A 59 18.59 -12.47 4.21
N PHE A 60 17.54 -13.20 4.54
CA PHE A 60 16.47 -12.74 5.45
C PHE A 60 16.23 -13.72 6.61
N ASP A 61 17.29 -14.47 7.00
CA ASP A 61 17.18 -15.47 8.06
C ASP A 61 16.84 -14.85 9.42
N ASP A 62 17.32 -13.63 9.69
CA ASP A 62 17.03 -12.91 10.94
C ASP A 62 15.53 -12.60 11.15
N GLY A 63 14.74 -12.56 10.08
CA GLY A 63 13.28 -12.44 10.12
C GLY A 63 12.55 -13.78 10.00
N ASN A 64 13.27 -14.92 10.05
CA ASN A 64 12.71 -16.24 9.84
C ASN A 64 12.75 -17.10 11.11
N PRO A 65 11.61 -17.29 11.81
CA PRO A 65 11.57 -18.09 13.04
C PRO A 65 12.04 -19.55 12.87
N ARG A 66 11.91 -20.12 11.66
CA ARG A 66 12.39 -21.49 11.40
C ARG A 66 13.92 -21.62 11.43
N LYS A 67 14.62 -20.49 11.33
CA LYS A 67 16.07 -20.40 11.38
C LYS A 67 16.57 -19.71 12.67
N GLY A 68 15.68 -19.48 13.63
CA GLY A 68 15.99 -18.84 14.90
C GLY A 68 15.93 -17.30 14.85
N GLY A 69 15.42 -16.74 13.76
CA GLY A 69 15.20 -15.30 13.62
C GLY A 69 13.92 -14.82 14.30
N GLU A 70 13.75 -13.50 14.38
CA GLU A 70 12.61 -12.84 15.01
C GLU A 70 11.60 -12.37 13.97
N PHE A 71 10.34 -12.80 14.13
CA PHE A 71 9.22 -12.35 13.30
C PHE A 71 8.26 -11.54 14.18
N GLU A 72 8.60 -10.28 14.41
CA GLU A 72 7.82 -9.39 15.25
C GLU A 72 6.68 -8.77 14.44
N ILE A 73 5.44 -9.06 14.85
CA ILE A 73 4.24 -8.51 14.19
C ILE A 73 3.94 -7.13 14.76
N ILE A 74 3.56 -6.20 13.89
CA ILE A 74 3.09 -4.87 14.26
C ILE A 74 1.78 -5.02 15.04
N ASP A 75 1.75 -4.50 16.26
CA ASP A 75 0.51 -4.39 17.04
C ASP A 75 -0.26 -3.15 16.58
N GLU A 76 -1.29 -3.38 15.79
CA GLU A 76 -2.08 -2.32 15.18
C GLU A 76 -3.08 -1.73 16.18
N LYS A 77 -3.26 -0.42 16.12
CA LYS A 77 -4.29 0.29 16.87
C LYS A 77 -5.67 -0.21 16.48
N THR A 78 -6.49 -0.55 17.47
CA THR A 78 -7.89 -0.90 17.25
C THR A 78 -8.77 0.34 17.40
N SER A 79 -9.99 0.33 16.86
CA SER A 79 -10.88 1.50 16.90
C SER A 79 -11.61 1.69 18.23
N ASP A 80 -11.29 0.93 19.25
CA ASP A 80 -11.98 0.89 20.55
C ASP A 80 -11.53 2.01 21.50
N GLY A 81 -10.42 2.71 21.19
CA GLY A 81 -9.98 3.89 21.95
C GLY A 81 -9.54 3.59 23.38
N THR A 82 -9.10 2.37 23.67
CA THR A 82 -8.60 2.01 25.00
C THR A 82 -7.25 2.69 25.27
N PRO A 83 -6.88 2.94 26.55
CA PRO A 83 -5.57 3.52 26.89
C PRO A 83 -4.39 2.71 26.34
N GLU A 84 -4.51 1.39 26.24
CA GLU A 84 -3.53 0.47 25.66
C GLU A 84 -3.33 0.68 24.17
N ASP A 85 -4.32 1.21 23.46
CA ASP A 85 -4.20 1.54 22.04
C ASP A 85 -3.23 2.71 21.77
N ASN A 86 -2.93 3.56 22.76
CA ASN A 86 -2.00 4.67 22.54
C ASN A 86 -0.54 4.22 22.31
N GLU A 87 -0.19 3.02 22.74
CA GLU A 87 1.14 2.42 22.54
C GLU A 87 1.24 1.63 21.22
N LYS A 88 0.10 1.37 20.59
CA LYS A 88 0.02 0.59 19.35
C LYS A 88 0.26 1.45 18.12
N HIS A 89 0.61 0.80 17.03
CA HIS A 89 0.87 1.46 15.76
C HIS A 89 -0.42 1.99 15.10
N ASP A 90 -0.47 3.31 14.85
CA ASP A 90 -1.54 3.92 14.07
C ASP A 90 -1.26 3.79 12.58
N VAL A 91 -1.91 2.82 11.94
CA VAL A 91 -1.75 2.56 10.50
C VAL A 91 -2.19 3.73 9.60
N THR A 92 -2.96 4.69 10.12
CA THR A 92 -3.41 5.86 9.34
C THR A 92 -2.42 7.02 9.38
N SER A 93 -1.41 6.95 10.24
CA SER A 93 -0.40 7.99 10.44
C SER A 93 0.81 7.77 9.54
N GLU A 94 1.05 8.69 8.61
CA GLU A 94 2.26 8.68 7.77
C GLU A 94 3.53 8.80 8.62
N THR A 95 3.52 9.65 9.66
CA THR A 95 4.66 9.83 10.56
C THR A 95 4.99 8.55 11.32
N ALA A 96 3.97 7.84 11.83
CA ALA A 96 4.16 6.56 12.49
C ALA A 96 4.71 5.50 11.51
N ALA A 97 4.22 5.49 10.27
CA ALA A 97 4.72 4.60 9.23
C ALA A 97 6.19 4.86 8.88
N PHE A 98 6.60 6.13 8.80
CA PHE A 98 8.01 6.51 8.60
C PHE A 98 8.90 6.06 9.76
N ALA A 99 8.47 6.31 11.00
CA ALA A 99 9.20 5.89 12.20
C ALA A 99 9.37 4.36 12.24
N LEU A 100 8.31 3.63 11.91
CA LEU A 100 8.34 2.18 11.84
C LEU A 100 9.26 1.67 10.74
N ALA A 101 9.26 2.33 9.57
CA ALA A 101 10.13 2.01 8.44
C ALA A 101 11.61 2.32 8.70
N ASP A 102 11.92 3.15 9.72
CA ASP A 102 13.29 3.48 10.11
C ASP A 102 13.95 2.41 10.98
N ILE A 103 13.15 1.51 11.56
CA ILE A 103 13.67 0.39 12.34
C ILE A 103 14.49 -0.51 11.41
N GLN A 104 15.74 -0.77 11.80
CA GLN A 104 16.64 -1.61 11.01
C GLN A 104 16.09 -3.04 10.87
N TYR A 105 16.44 -3.66 9.75
CA TYR A 105 16.12 -5.06 9.50
C TYR A 105 16.63 -5.99 10.64
N PRO A 106 15.86 -6.99 11.12
CA PRO A 106 14.61 -7.50 10.52
C PRO A 106 13.41 -6.58 10.70
N GLY A 107 13.39 -5.65 11.66
CA GLY A 107 12.30 -4.74 11.90
C GLY A 107 11.00 -5.47 12.20
N LYS A 108 9.88 -4.82 11.86
CA LYS A 108 8.54 -5.35 12.12
C LYS A 108 7.82 -5.77 10.84
N PHE A 109 6.84 -6.67 11.00
CA PHE A 109 6.02 -7.23 9.93
C PHE A 109 4.55 -6.92 10.16
N GLY A 110 3.82 -6.58 9.11
CA GLY A 110 2.41 -6.21 9.19
C GLY A 110 2.10 -5.00 8.33
N VAL A 111 1.04 -4.28 8.67
CA VAL A 111 0.63 -3.07 7.96
C VAL A 111 1.34 -1.85 8.53
N PHE A 112 2.11 -1.18 7.69
CA PHE A 112 2.82 0.06 8.01
C PHE A 112 1.93 1.27 7.82
N TYR A 113 1.13 1.27 6.76
CA TYR A 113 0.24 2.36 6.43
C TYR A 113 -1.02 1.86 5.72
N GLN A 114 -2.17 2.41 6.10
CA GLN A 114 -3.44 2.12 5.45
C GLN A 114 -4.35 3.34 5.55
N LYS A 115 -4.65 3.95 4.40
CA LYS A 115 -5.60 5.06 4.32
C LYS A 115 -6.40 4.95 3.04
N GLU A 116 -7.71 4.90 3.14
CA GLU A 116 -8.58 4.84 1.98
C GLU A 116 -8.37 6.06 1.07
N ARG A 117 -8.21 5.79 -0.20
CA ARG A 117 -8.13 6.81 -1.25
C ARG A 117 -8.98 6.36 -2.44
N PRO A 118 -9.60 7.29 -3.17
CA PRO A 118 -10.35 6.92 -4.36
C PRO A 118 -9.44 6.18 -5.35
N SER A 119 -9.96 5.10 -5.90
CA SER A 119 -9.25 4.37 -6.96
C SER A 119 -9.22 5.19 -8.25
N LYS A 120 -8.34 4.81 -9.18
CA LYS A 120 -8.32 5.41 -10.53
C LYS A 120 -9.69 5.32 -11.19
N ASN A 121 -10.38 4.20 -11.07
CA ASN A 121 -11.70 3.98 -11.63
C ASN A 121 -12.75 4.93 -11.04
N ASP A 122 -12.69 5.21 -9.73
CA ASP A 122 -13.59 6.17 -9.09
C ASP A 122 -13.36 7.58 -9.61
N LEU A 123 -12.08 7.98 -9.76
CA LEU A 123 -11.72 9.29 -10.30
C LEU A 123 -12.15 9.43 -11.77
N GLU A 124 -11.90 8.42 -12.58
CA GLU A 124 -12.34 8.40 -14.00
C GLU A 124 -13.86 8.41 -14.11
N GLY A 125 -14.57 7.61 -13.31
CA GLY A 125 -16.02 7.61 -13.25
C GLY A 125 -16.61 8.98 -12.90
N ASN A 126 -16.02 9.66 -11.92
CA ASN A 126 -16.42 11.02 -11.52
C ASN A 126 -16.12 12.04 -12.63
N LEU A 127 -14.99 11.96 -13.30
CA LEU A 127 -14.65 12.82 -14.44
C LEU A 127 -15.65 12.65 -15.59
N ILE A 128 -15.96 11.39 -15.94
CA ILE A 128 -16.94 11.08 -16.99
C ILE A 128 -18.33 11.62 -16.61
N LYS A 129 -18.76 11.41 -15.36
CA LYS A 129 -20.05 11.92 -14.87
C LYS A 129 -20.11 13.44 -14.95
N THR A 130 -19.11 14.12 -14.42
CA THR A 130 -19.03 15.60 -14.46
C THR A 130 -19.00 16.14 -15.90
N SER A 131 -18.27 15.48 -16.79
CA SER A 131 -18.20 15.84 -18.21
C SER A 131 -19.56 15.69 -18.91
N ARG A 132 -20.29 14.60 -18.62
CA ARG A 132 -21.65 14.38 -19.14
C ARG A 132 -22.63 15.42 -18.63
N GLU A 133 -22.58 15.74 -17.35
CA GLU A 133 -23.42 16.79 -16.74
C GLU A 133 -23.17 18.17 -17.40
N LYS A 134 -21.89 18.53 -17.57
CA LYS A 134 -21.52 19.81 -18.26
C LYS A 134 -21.95 19.87 -19.72
N SER A 135 -21.99 18.74 -20.40
CA SER A 135 -22.47 18.65 -21.79
C SER A 135 -23.98 18.41 -21.89
N ASN A 136 -24.76 18.59 -20.82
CA ASN A 136 -26.20 18.30 -20.76
C ASN A 136 -26.55 16.90 -21.29
N ASN A 137 -25.70 15.89 -20.99
CA ASN A 137 -25.82 14.54 -21.52
C ASN A 137 -25.85 14.45 -23.06
N ALA A 138 -25.33 15.47 -23.74
CA ALA A 138 -25.26 15.46 -25.19
C ALA A 138 -24.38 14.28 -25.66
N ASP A 139 -24.84 13.57 -26.68
CA ASP A 139 -24.11 12.50 -27.30
C ASP A 139 -22.77 13.04 -27.84
N ALA A 140 -21.64 12.52 -27.37
CA ALA A 140 -20.32 12.93 -27.80
C ALA A 140 -20.16 12.89 -29.34
N ARG A 141 -20.85 11.97 -30.00
CA ARG A 141 -20.89 11.85 -31.45
C ARG A 141 -21.52 13.06 -32.10
N LYS A 142 -22.66 13.53 -31.56
CA LYS A 142 -23.34 14.75 -32.07
C LYS A 142 -22.48 15.98 -31.85
N LEU A 143 -21.85 16.13 -30.69
CA LEU A 143 -20.96 17.27 -30.43
C LEU A 143 -19.77 17.31 -31.39
N ILE A 144 -19.19 16.15 -31.70
CA ILE A 144 -18.11 16.04 -32.68
C ILE A 144 -18.61 16.40 -34.08
N GLU A 145 -19.73 15.84 -34.50
CA GLU A 145 -20.31 16.14 -35.81
C GLU A 145 -20.68 17.62 -35.98
N GLU A 146 -21.26 18.27 -34.98
CA GLU A 146 -21.57 19.70 -34.96
C GLU A 146 -20.30 20.55 -35.10
N ARG A 147 -19.24 20.18 -34.38
CA ARG A 147 -17.97 20.89 -34.43
C ARG A 147 -17.28 20.78 -35.79
N PHE A 148 -17.39 19.63 -36.47
CA PHE A 148 -16.88 19.45 -37.83
C PHE A 148 -17.73 20.13 -38.90
N LYS A 149 -19.06 20.32 -38.69
CA LYS A 149 -19.91 21.07 -39.61
C LYS A 149 -19.58 22.56 -39.65
N GLY A 150 -19.12 23.14 -38.54
CA GLY A 150 -18.70 24.54 -38.43
C GLY A 150 -17.29 24.82 -38.99
N MET A 151 -16.56 23.81 -39.45
CA MET A 151 -15.20 23.92 -40.01
C MET A 151 -15.16 23.81 -41.56
N ARG A 152 -16.31 23.79 -42.24
CA ARG A 152 -16.43 23.81 -43.73
C ARG A 152 -16.76 25.19 -44.26
#